data_6ecff76da6c7d57d1d5aeabdfc7d9099
#
_entry.id   6ecff76da6c7d57d1d5aeabdfc7d9099
#
_cell.length_a   1.000
_cell.length_b   1.000
_cell.length_c   1.000
_cell.angle_alpha   90.00
_cell.angle_beta   90.00
_cell.angle_gamma   90.00
#
_symmetry.space_group_name_H-M   'P 1'
#
loop_
_entity.id
_entity.type
_entity.pdbx_description
1 polymer ?
#
loop_
_entity_poly.entity_id
_entity_poly.type
_entity_poly.pdbx_seq_one_letter_code
_entity_poly.pdbx_strand_id
1 'polypeptide(L)'
;DRSVSRGLGDVYKRQVHYGRTLPPLYVPEHLVVHKDTHQAHVMIGSRGYNAYDDKRTALYLLNNVLGGPGMNSRLNVSLRERRGLVYNVESNLTSYTDTGTFCIYFGCDPADLDYCTRLVYKELKRLRDVRMTSSQLAAAKKQLIGQIGVASDNNENNALGMGKTFLHYNKCETSEAVFHRIEQLTSEALLEVANEMFAEDYLSTLIYR
;
A
#
# COMPACT_ATOMS: atom_id res chain seq x y z
N ASP A 1 26.31 18.98 40.31
CA ASP A 1 25.49 19.44 39.19
C ASP A 1 24.21 18.58 39.11
N ARG A 2 23.15 19.08 39.72
CA ARG A 2 21.84 18.41 39.64
C ARG A 2 21.17 18.86 38.33
N SER A 3 21.52 18.24 37.24
CA SER A 3 20.70 18.34 36.03
C SER A 3 19.34 17.73 36.34
N VAL A 4 18.34 18.57 36.50
CA VAL A 4 16.95 18.15 36.62
C VAL A 4 16.63 17.41 35.33
N SER A 5 16.41 16.10 35.45
CA SER A 5 15.88 15.30 34.32
C SER A 5 14.60 15.97 33.84
N ARG A 6 14.70 16.65 32.71
CA ARG A 6 13.54 17.18 31.99
C ARG A 6 12.86 16.00 31.29
N GLY A 7 12.17 15.20 32.07
CA GLY A 7 11.49 14.00 31.57
C GLY A 7 10.31 14.33 30.62
N LEU A 8 9.65 13.30 30.16
CA LEU A 8 8.50 13.33 29.24
C LEU A 8 7.41 14.37 29.60
N GLY A 9 7.30 14.78 30.87
CA GLY A 9 6.39 15.84 31.31
C GLY A 9 6.69 17.22 30.72
N ASP A 10 7.93 17.50 30.33
CA ASP A 10 8.32 18.78 29.70
C ASP A 10 7.92 18.81 28.20
N VAL A 11 7.92 17.65 27.58
CA VAL A 11 7.42 17.45 26.19
C VAL A 11 5.91 17.67 26.14
N TYR A 12 5.17 17.19 27.13
CA TYR A 12 3.72 17.38 27.23
C TYR A 12 3.32 18.85 27.41
N LYS A 13 4.09 19.62 28.16
CA LYS A 13 3.83 21.06 28.41
C LYS A 13 4.13 21.94 27.20
N ARG A 14 4.91 21.45 26.23
CA ARG A 14 5.33 22.20 25.04
C ARG A 14 4.64 21.73 23.77
N GLN A 15 3.59 20.93 23.88
CA GLN A 15 2.84 20.52 22.70
C GLN A 15 2.21 21.73 22.00
N VAL A 16 2.66 21.97 20.80
CA VAL A 16 2.03 22.97 19.94
C VAL A 16 0.80 22.33 19.30
N HIS A 17 -0.36 22.88 19.56
CA HIS A 17 -1.58 22.50 18.86
C HIS A 17 -1.49 23.01 17.42
N TYR A 18 -1.07 22.16 16.51
CA TYR A 18 -1.22 22.43 15.08
C TYR A 18 -2.69 22.22 14.69
N GLY A 19 -3.33 23.25 14.18
CA GLY A 19 -4.62 23.09 13.51
C GLY A 19 -4.42 22.19 12.30
N ARG A 20 -4.91 20.94 12.37
CA ARG A 20 -4.89 20.04 11.22
C ARG A 20 -6.02 20.45 10.28
N THR A 21 -5.65 20.81 9.05
CA THR A 21 -6.59 20.95 7.95
C THR A 21 -6.68 19.62 7.21
N LEU A 22 -7.89 19.25 6.79
CA LEU A 22 -8.07 18.09 5.93
C LEU A 22 -7.26 18.27 4.63
N PRO A 23 -6.68 17.20 4.08
CA PRO A 23 -6.02 17.28 2.78
C PRO A 23 -6.98 17.83 1.72
N PRO A 24 -6.50 18.67 0.78
CA PRO A 24 -7.34 19.16 -0.31
C PRO A 24 -7.90 18.00 -1.14
N LEU A 25 -8.94 18.31 -1.93
CA LEU A 25 -9.49 17.34 -2.86
C LEU A 25 -8.36 16.80 -3.76
N TYR A 26 -8.30 15.47 -3.90
CA TYR A 26 -7.32 14.83 -4.76
C TYR A 26 -7.71 15.01 -6.23
N VAL A 27 -6.76 15.47 -7.01
CA VAL A 27 -6.86 15.58 -8.47
C VAL A 27 -5.68 14.79 -9.05
N PRO A 28 -5.92 13.82 -9.92
CA PRO A 28 -4.85 13.08 -10.58
C PRO A 28 -3.96 13.97 -11.45
N GLU A 29 -2.67 13.71 -11.43
CA GLU A 29 -1.68 14.44 -12.22
C GLU A 29 -0.75 13.48 -12.96
N HIS A 30 -0.30 13.88 -14.16
CA HIS A 30 0.66 13.13 -14.96
C HIS A 30 1.88 13.99 -15.22
N LEU A 31 3.00 13.61 -14.60
CA LEU A 31 4.24 14.37 -14.67
C LEU A 31 5.35 13.54 -15.30
N VAL A 32 6.08 14.16 -16.22
CA VAL A 32 7.31 13.60 -16.80
C VAL A 32 8.45 14.55 -16.47
N VAL A 33 9.46 14.04 -15.79
CA VAL A 33 10.67 14.78 -15.42
C VAL A 33 11.85 14.18 -16.17
N HIS A 34 12.52 15.01 -16.97
CA HIS A 34 13.71 14.58 -17.67
C HIS A 34 14.92 14.66 -16.74
N LYS A 35 15.58 13.53 -16.57
CA LYS A 35 16.80 13.35 -15.78
C LYS A 35 17.77 12.51 -16.58
N ASP A 36 19.05 12.80 -16.47
CA ASP A 36 20.09 11.97 -17.06
C ASP A 36 20.30 10.71 -16.19
N THR A 37 19.39 9.73 -16.34
CA THR A 37 19.41 8.46 -15.60
C THR A 37 19.46 7.31 -16.59
N HIS A 38 20.19 6.25 -16.22
CA HIS A 38 20.28 5.05 -17.05
C HIS A 38 18.96 4.28 -17.17
N GLN A 39 18.08 4.43 -16.17
CA GLN A 39 16.78 3.78 -16.12
C GLN A 39 15.65 4.81 -16.05
N ALA A 40 14.52 4.47 -16.64
CA ALA A 40 13.28 5.16 -16.37
C ALA A 40 12.68 4.63 -15.04
N HIS A 41 12.26 5.56 -14.18
CA HIS A 41 11.59 5.25 -12.92
C HIS A 41 10.15 5.75 -12.99
N VAL A 42 9.21 4.88 -12.68
CA VAL A 42 7.78 5.17 -12.77
C VAL A 42 7.11 4.96 -11.42
N MET A 43 6.32 5.95 -11.02
CA MET A 43 5.38 5.83 -9.92
C MET A 43 3.96 6.04 -10.44
N ILE A 44 3.07 5.09 -10.17
CA ILE A 44 1.63 5.18 -10.48
C ILE A 44 0.89 5.02 -9.17
N GLY A 45 0.04 5.96 -8.82
CA GLY A 45 -0.64 5.89 -7.53
C GLY A 45 -1.82 6.83 -7.40
N SER A 46 -2.46 6.73 -6.26
CA SER A 46 -3.63 7.53 -5.91
C SER A 46 -3.68 7.79 -4.41
N ARG A 47 -4.63 8.63 -4.00
CA ARG A 47 -5.00 8.72 -2.61
C ARG A 47 -5.70 7.42 -2.18
N GLY A 48 -5.21 6.82 -1.09
CA GLY A 48 -5.78 5.62 -0.48
C GLY A 48 -6.72 5.94 0.69
N TYR A 49 -7.22 4.88 1.32
CA TYR A 49 -8.05 5.00 2.51
C TYR A 49 -7.24 5.40 3.75
N ASN A 50 -7.86 6.19 4.62
CA ASN A 50 -7.28 6.52 5.91
C ASN A 50 -7.26 5.32 6.87
N ALA A 51 -6.63 5.48 8.03
CA ALA A 51 -6.43 4.42 9.00
C ALA A 51 -7.73 3.88 9.64
N TYR A 52 -8.82 4.65 9.59
CA TYR A 52 -10.10 4.31 10.21
C TYR A 52 -11.12 3.76 9.21
N ASP A 53 -10.79 3.72 7.93
CA ASP A 53 -11.70 3.25 6.88
C ASP A 53 -11.82 1.72 6.87
N ASP A 54 -13.03 1.21 6.85
CA ASP A 54 -13.30 -0.24 6.85
C ASP A 54 -12.81 -0.92 5.56
N LYS A 55 -12.79 -0.22 4.43
CA LYS A 55 -12.31 -0.72 3.13
C LYS A 55 -10.80 -0.89 3.07
N ARG A 56 -10.07 -0.34 4.04
CA ARG A 56 -8.60 -0.43 4.10
C ARG A 56 -8.09 -1.87 4.06
N THR A 57 -8.74 -2.80 4.78
CA THR A 57 -8.32 -4.20 4.81
C THR A 57 -8.44 -4.86 3.44
N ALA A 58 -9.50 -4.56 2.69
CA ALA A 58 -9.68 -5.04 1.32
C ALA A 58 -8.61 -4.48 0.37
N LEU A 59 -8.30 -3.19 0.47
CA LEU A 59 -7.23 -2.57 -0.30
C LEU A 59 -5.87 -3.16 0.05
N TYR A 60 -5.62 -3.49 1.32
CA TYR A 60 -4.38 -4.13 1.75
C TYR A 60 -4.20 -5.52 1.13
N LEU A 61 -5.28 -6.32 1.07
CA LEU A 61 -5.25 -7.61 0.38
C LEU A 61 -5.05 -7.46 -1.13
N LEU A 62 -5.72 -6.50 -1.77
CA LEU A 62 -5.53 -6.19 -3.19
C LEU A 62 -4.08 -5.76 -3.49
N ASN A 63 -3.51 -4.88 -2.66
CA ASN A 63 -2.12 -4.46 -2.78
C ASN A 63 -1.15 -5.64 -2.67
N ASN A 64 -1.38 -6.54 -1.72
CA ASN A 64 -0.56 -7.76 -1.55
C ASN A 64 -0.61 -8.67 -2.78
N VAL A 65 -1.78 -8.87 -3.36
CA VAL A 65 -1.97 -9.64 -4.60
C VAL A 65 -1.34 -8.95 -5.81
N LEU A 66 -1.42 -7.63 -5.89
CA LEU A 66 -0.96 -6.85 -7.04
C LEU A 66 0.57 -6.79 -7.09
N GLY A 67 1.22 -6.28 -6.06
CA GLY A 67 2.66 -6.03 -6.03
C GLY A 67 3.27 -6.15 -4.64
N GLY A 68 2.66 -6.98 -3.77
CA GLY A 68 3.21 -7.31 -2.46
C GLY A 68 4.54 -8.07 -2.53
N PRO A 69 5.15 -8.39 -1.38
CA PRO A 69 6.51 -8.93 -1.29
C PRO A 69 6.69 -10.34 -1.88
N GLY A 70 5.59 -11.04 -2.19
CA GLY A 70 5.64 -12.37 -2.77
C GLY A 70 6.03 -12.35 -4.25
N MET A 71 6.95 -13.24 -4.67
CA MET A 71 7.36 -13.39 -6.08
C MET A 71 6.18 -13.77 -6.99
N ASN A 72 5.11 -14.30 -6.44
CA ASN A 72 3.87 -14.66 -7.12
C ASN A 72 2.88 -13.48 -7.28
N SER A 73 3.24 -12.29 -6.81
CA SER A 73 2.40 -11.10 -7.01
C SER A 73 2.25 -10.79 -8.50
N ARG A 74 1.09 -10.25 -8.91
CA ARG A 74 0.73 -10.13 -10.33
C ARG A 74 1.72 -9.28 -11.12
N LEU A 75 2.19 -8.18 -10.56
CA LEU A 75 3.18 -7.31 -11.21
C LEU A 75 4.52 -8.01 -11.34
N ASN A 76 5.01 -8.70 -10.29
CA ASN A 76 6.24 -9.47 -10.37
C ASN A 76 6.16 -10.51 -11.48
N VAL A 77 5.11 -11.31 -11.49
CA VAL A 77 4.92 -12.34 -12.52
C VAL A 77 4.80 -11.71 -13.91
N SER A 78 4.07 -10.59 -14.05
CA SER A 78 3.81 -9.98 -15.35
C SER A 78 5.02 -9.28 -15.94
N LEU A 79 5.76 -8.49 -15.16
CA LEU A 79 6.86 -7.64 -15.63
C LEU A 79 8.22 -8.31 -15.49
N ARG A 80 8.46 -8.97 -14.34
CA ARG A 80 9.76 -9.52 -14.01
C ARG A 80 9.90 -10.98 -14.45
N GLU A 81 9.11 -11.90 -13.88
CA GLU A 81 9.33 -13.35 -14.06
C GLU A 81 9.10 -13.80 -15.50
N ARG A 82 8.04 -13.32 -16.14
CA ARG A 82 7.71 -13.73 -17.52
C ARG A 82 8.46 -12.98 -18.60
N ARG A 83 8.96 -11.78 -18.32
CA ARG A 83 9.46 -10.87 -19.36
C ARG A 83 10.84 -10.30 -19.08
N GLY A 84 11.29 -10.28 -17.84
CA GLY A 84 12.58 -9.73 -17.47
C GLY A 84 12.72 -8.21 -17.71
N LEU A 85 11.60 -7.47 -17.76
CA LEU A 85 11.59 -6.06 -18.12
C LEU A 85 12.02 -5.13 -16.98
N VAL A 86 11.88 -5.60 -15.74
CA VAL A 86 12.15 -4.82 -14.54
C VAL A 86 12.97 -5.63 -13.54
N TYR A 87 13.89 -4.97 -12.84
CA TYR A 87 14.60 -5.59 -11.73
C TYR A 87 13.73 -5.66 -10.48
N ASN A 88 13.04 -4.57 -10.18
CA ASN A 88 12.11 -4.45 -9.06
C ASN A 88 10.79 -3.85 -9.51
N VAL A 89 9.71 -4.40 -8.98
CA VAL A 89 8.36 -3.84 -9.09
C VAL A 89 7.62 -4.13 -7.80
N GLU A 90 7.03 -3.12 -7.21
CA GLU A 90 6.32 -3.24 -5.94
C GLU A 90 5.10 -2.32 -5.92
N SER A 91 4.15 -2.67 -5.08
CA SER A 91 3.06 -1.77 -4.72
C SER A 91 3.01 -1.59 -3.21
N ASN A 92 2.87 -0.35 -2.79
CA ASN A 92 2.90 0.08 -1.40
C ASN A 92 1.61 0.78 -1.02
N LEU A 93 1.17 0.56 0.21
CA LEU A 93 0.01 1.21 0.81
C LEU A 93 0.42 1.81 2.14
N THR A 94 0.13 3.09 2.32
CA THR A 94 0.31 3.77 3.61
C THR A 94 -1.00 4.45 4.00
N SER A 95 -1.47 4.18 5.21
CA SER A 95 -2.67 4.83 5.77
C SER A 95 -2.26 5.76 6.91
N TYR A 96 -2.67 7.01 6.79
CA TYR A 96 -2.56 8.04 7.82
C TYR A 96 -3.91 8.22 8.52
N THR A 97 -3.98 9.03 9.57
CA THR A 97 -5.23 9.27 10.30
C THR A 97 -6.28 10.02 9.52
N ASP A 98 -5.88 10.80 8.53
CA ASP A 98 -6.72 11.71 7.74
C ASP A 98 -6.73 11.38 6.24
N THR A 99 -5.83 10.53 5.77
CA THR A 99 -5.72 10.14 4.36
C THR A 99 -4.98 8.80 4.22
N GLY A 100 -4.73 8.38 2.99
CA GLY A 100 -3.84 7.29 2.66
C GLY A 100 -3.16 7.53 1.32
N THR A 101 -2.18 6.69 1.00
CA THR A 101 -1.53 6.65 -0.31
C THR A 101 -1.43 5.23 -0.79
N PHE A 102 -1.74 5.01 -2.05
CA PHE A 102 -1.45 3.80 -2.80
C PHE A 102 -0.45 4.13 -3.89
N CYS A 103 0.59 3.34 -4.05
CA CYS A 103 1.63 3.60 -5.04
C CYS A 103 2.20 2.29 -5.59
N ILE A 104 2.35 2.24 -6.91
CA ILE A 104 3.12 1.23 -7.63
C ILE A 104 4.42 1.90 -8.09
N TYR A 105 5.53 1.24 -7.86
CA TYR A 105 6.84 1.68 -8.34
C TYR A 105 7.50 0.59 -9.17
N PHE A 106 8.14 0.99 -10.26
CA PHE A 106 9.06 0.13 -11.02
C PHE A 106 10.14 0.95 -11.73
N GLY A 107 11.27 0.29 -11.96
CA GLY A 107 12.35 0.80 -12.81
C GLY A 107 12.54 -0.11 -14.02
N CYS A 108 12.67 0.46 -15.21
CA CYS A 108 12.87 -0.28 -16.46
C CYS A 108 13.83 0.42 -17.41
N ASP A 109 14.21 -0.23 -18.49
CA ASP A 109 14.88 0.43 -19.60
C ASP A 109 13.97 1.51 -20.21
N PRO A 110 14.48 2.70 -20.55
CA PRO A 110 13.68 3.74 -21.21
C PRO A 110 12.94 3.28 -22.48
N ALA A 111 13.51 2.33 -23.22
CA ALA A 111 12.87 1.75 -24.41
C ALA A 111 11.62 0.91 -24.06
N ASP A 112 11.57 0.33 -22.88
CA ASP A 112 10.47 -0.53 -22.41
C ASP A 112 9.41 0.22 -21.59
N LEU A 113 9.59 1.52 -21.34
CA LEU A 113 8.75 2.33 -20.46
C LEU A 113 7.25 2.20 -20.78
N ASP A 114 6.88 2.43 -22.02
CA ASP A 114 5.47 2.40 -22.46
C ASP A 114 4.88 1.00 -22.38
N TYR A 115 5.71 -0.02 -22.63
CA TYR A 115 5.28 -1.40 -22.56
C TYR A 115 5.06 -1.84 -21.10
N CYS A 116 5.99 -1.53 -20.20
CA CYS A 116 5.84 -1.79 -18.77
C CYS A 116 4.60 -1.09 -18.20
N THR A 117 4.41 0.18 -18.52
CA THR A 117 3.25 0.97 -18.09
C THR A 117 1.94 0.32 -18.55
N ARG A 118 1.83 -0.09 -19.81
CA ARG A 118 0.64 -0.81 -20.30
C ARG A 118 0.40 -2.13 -19.57
N LEU A 119 1.46 -2.86 -19.19
CA LEU A 119 1.31 -4.10 -18.43
C LEU A 119 0.78 -3.84 -17.01
N VAL A 120 1.24 -2.78 -16.35
CA VAL A 120 0.71 -2.37 -15.03
C VAL A 120 -0.78 -2.06 -15.14
N TYR A 121 -1.18 -1.20 -16.07
CA TYR A 121 -2.60 -0.86 -16.27
C TYR A 121 -3.46 -2.08 -16.68
N LYS A 122 -2.88 -3.04 -17.41
CA LYS A 122 -3.55 -4.30 -17.73
C LYS A 122 -3.85 -5.13 -16.47
N GLU A 123 -2.93 -5.21 -15.52
CA GLU A 123 -3.17 -5.95 -14.28
C GLU A 123 -4.16 -5.21 -13.36
N LEU A 124 -4.11 -3.88 -13.30
CA LEU A 124 -5.10 -3.06 -12.61
C LEU A 124 -6.50 -3.24 -13.20
N LYS A 125 -6.62 -3.15 -14.52
CA LYS A 125 -7.87 -3.39 -15.23
C LYS A 125 -8.42 -4.79 -14.95
N ARG A 126 -7.57 -5.81 -14.94
CA ARG A 126 -7.98 -7.18 -14.63
C ARG A 126 -8.53 -7.33 -13.20
N LEU A 127 -8.00 -6.59 -12.24
CA LEU A 127 -8.53 -6.59 -10.87
C LEU A 127 -9.89 -5.89 -10.80
N ARG A 128 -10.15 -4.88 -11.63
CA ARG A 128 -11.43 -4.17 -11.69
C ARG A 128 -12.52 -4.94 -12.45
N ASP A 129 -12.15 -5.63 -13.54
CA ASP A 129 -13.11 -6.23 -14.44
C ASP A 129 -13.46 -7.68 -14.06
N VAL A 130 -12.53 -8.38 -13.39
CA VAL A 130 -12.68 -9.82 -13.13
C VAL A 130 -12.67 -10.11 -11.65
N ARG A 131 -13.81 -10.51 -11.13
CA ARG A 131 -13.95 -10.97 -9.75
C ARG A 131 -13.05 -12.17 -9.47
N MET A 132 -12.39 -12.16 -8.32
CA MET A 132 -11.61 -13.32 -7.88
C MET A 132 -12.51 -14.54 -7.66
N THR A 133 -12.06 -15.70 -8.11
CA THR A 133 -12.71 -16.96 -7.77
C THR A 133 -12.54 -17.28 -6.28
N SER A 134 -13.38 -18.12 -5.73
CA SER A 134 -13.28 -18.54 -4.32
C SER A 134 -11.91 -19.13 -3.99
N SER A 135 -11.32 -19.90 -4.91
CA SER A 135 -9.97 -20.47 -4.75
C SER A 135 -8.89 -19.39 -4.74
N GLN A 136 -8.96 -18.40 -5.64
CA GLN A 136 -8.00 -17.28 -5.68
C GLN A 136 -8.09 -16.43 -4.42
N LEU A 137 -9.30 -16.13 -3.96
CA LEU A 137 -9.51 -15.37 -2.73
C LEU A 137 -8.98 -16.12 -1.51
N ALA A 138 -9.28 -17.42 -1.39
CA ALA A 138 -8.77 -18.24 -0.29
C ALA A 138 -7.24 -18.30 -0.27
N ALA A 139 -6.60 -18.46 -1.43
CA ALA A 139 -5.15 -18.45 -1.55
C ALA A 139 -4.54 -17.09 -1.15
N ALA A 140 -5.14 -15.98 -1.60
CA ALA A 140 -4.69 -14.63 -1.27
C ALA A 140 -4.79 -14.34 0.24
N LYS A 141 -5.92 -14.71 0.87
CA LYS A 141 -6.10 -14.58 2.32
C LYS A 141 -5.08 -15.39 3.09
N LYS A 142 -4.91 -16.67 2.73
CA LYS A 142 -3.95 -17.57 3.39
C LYS A 142 -2.52 -17.02 3.29
N GLN A 143 -2.14 -16.50 2.12
CA GLN A 143 -0.82 -15.90 1.92
C GLN A 143 -0.62 -14.67 2.83
N LEU A 144 -1.60 -13.76 2.86
CA LEU A 144 -1.51 -12.55 3.67
C LEU A 144 -1.46 -12.87 5.17
N ILE A 145 -2.32 -13.76 5.65
CA ILE A 145 -2.33 -14.22 7.05
C ILE A 145 -0.98 -14.85 7.42
N GLY A 146 -0.43 -15.70 6.54
CA GLY A 146 0.89 -16.31 6.75
C GLY A 146 2.00 -15.28 6.83
N GLN A 147 2.01 -14.26 5.97
CA GLN A 147 2.99 -13.17 6.00
C GLN A 147 2.90 -12.34 7.29
N ILE A 148 1.69 -12.03 7.76
CA ILE A 148 1.48 -11.32 9.03
C ILE A 148 1.95 -12.19 10.20
N GLY A 149 1.64 -13.50 10.18
CA GLY A 149 2.08 -14.45 11.20
C GLY A 149 3.61 -14.48 11.32
N VAL A 150 4.32 -14.63 10.20
CA VAL A 150 5.79 -14.60 10.19
C VAL A 150 6.36 -13.26 10.66
N ALA A 151 5.73 -12.15 10.26
CA ALA A 151 6.16 -10.82 10.69
C ALA A 151 5.96 -10.59 12.21
N SER A 152 4.95 -11.22 12.81
CA SER A 152 4.68 -11.13 14.25
C SER A 152 5.64 -11.92 15.14
N ASP A 153 6.48 -12.80 14.58
CA ASP A 153 7.54 -13.49 15.32
C ASP A 153 8.68 -12.53 15.73
N ASN A 154 8.77 -11.36 15.10
CA ASN A 154 9.71 -10.32 15.50
C ASN A 154 9.13 -9.47 16.65
N ASN A 155 9.56 -9.75 17.87
CA ASN A 155 9.05 -9.12 19.09
C ASN A 155 9.24 -7.59 19.11
N GLU A 156 10.32 -7.06 18.56
CA GLU A 156 10.57 -5.62 18.50
C GLU A 156 9.55 -4.92 17.59
N ASN A 157 9.39 -5.43 16.37
CA ASN A 157 8.40 -4.91 15.42
C ASN A 157 6.98 -5.04 15.96
N ASN A 158 6.68 -6.12 16.66
CA ASN A 158 5.38 -6.35 17.28
C ASN A 158 5.12 -5.32 18.40
N ALA A 159 6.07 -5.10 19.28
CA ALA A 159 5.96 -4.10 20.37
C ALA A 159 5.76 -2.67 19.81
N LEU A 160 6.53 -2.28 18.78
CA LEU A 160 6.36 -1.00 18.09
C LEU A 160 5.00 -0.89 17.39
N GLY A 161 4.55 -1.96 16.76
CA GLY A 161 3.23 -2.05 16.13
C GLY A 161 2.10 -1.88 17.13
N MET A 162 2.16 -2.56 18.25
CA MET A 162 1.19 -2.42 19.35
C MET A 162 1.17 -1.00 19.92
N GLY A 163 2.35 -0.39 20.13
CA GLY A 163 2.45 1.00 20.56
C GLY A 163 1.80 1.98 19.59
N LYS A 164 2.05 1.84 18.29
CA LYS A 164 1.40 2.64 17.24
C LYS A 164 -0.11 2.44 17.24
N THR A 165 -0.58 1.20 17.31
CA THR A 165 -2.00 0.88 17.33
C THR A 165 -2.68 1.50 18.55
N PHE A 166 -2.05 1.42 19.72
CA PHE A 166 -2.58 2.03 20.92
C PHE A 166 -2.67 3.56 20.81
N LEU A 167 -1.63 4.22 20.25
CA LEU A 167 -1.63 5.67 20.06
C LEU A 167 -2.73 6.15 19.10
N HIS A 168 -3.04 5.37 18.06
CA HIS A 168 -4.04 5.76 17.06
C HIS A 168 -5.47 5.39 17.45
N TYR A 169 -5.66 4.25 18.09
CA TYR A 169 -6.99 3.66 18.32
C TYR A 169 -7.37 3.53 19.79
N ASN A 170 -6.44 3.88 20.71
CA ASN A 170 -6.59 3.69 22.16
C ASN A 170 -6.93 2.24 22.57
N LYS A 171 -6.53 1.28 21.77
CA LYS A 171 -6.68 -0.15 21.98
C LYS A 171 -5.57 -0.91 21.27
N CYS A 172 -5.20 -2.06 21.83
CA CYS A 172 -4.35 -3.02 21.15
C CYS A 172 -5.24 -4.01 20.40
N GLU A 173 -4.90 -4.29 19.17
CA GLU A 173 -5.57 -5.28 18.36
C GLU A 173 -4.75 -6.57 18.34
N THR A 174 -5.39 -7.71 18.54
CA THR A 174 -4.71 -9.01 18.49
C THR A 174 -4.55 -9.47 17.04
N SER A 175 -3.56 -10.33 16.80
CA SER A 175 -3.38 -10.94 15.46
C SER A 175 -4.61 -11.71 15.00
N GLU A 176 -5.31 -12.38 15.93
CA GLU A 176 -6.55 -13.13 15.64
C GLU A 176 -7.66 -12.19 15.13
N ALA A 177 -7.79 -11.00 15.72
CA ALA A 177 -8.78 -10.02 15.26
C ALA A 177 -8.45 -9.51 13.84
N VAL A 178 -7.17 -9.32 13.53
CA VAL A 178 -6.72 -8.97 12.17
C VAL A 178 -6.99 -10.12 11.20
N PHE A 179 -6.67 -11.35 11.57
CA PHE A 179 -6.91 -12.54 10.74
C PHE A 179 -8.41 -12.71 10.46
N HIS A 180 -9.24 -12.58 11.50
CA HIS A 180 -10.69 -12.66 11.32
C HIS A 180 -11.22 -11.62 10.32
N ARG A 181 -10.77 -10.37 10.37
CA ARG A 181 -11.15 -9.34 9.37
C ARG A 181 -10.73 -9.73 7.94
N ILE A 182 -9.53 -10.29 7.78
CA ILE A 182 -9.08 -10.77 6.46
C ILE A 182 -9.95 -11.93 5.99
N GLU A 183 -10.32 -12.83 6.86
CA GLU A 183 -11.19 -13.99 6.55
C GLU A 183 -12.61 -13.58 6.14
N GLN A 184 -13.12 -12.47 6.67
CA GLN A 184 -14.45 -11.95 6.30
C GLN A 184 -14.50 -11.24 4.95
N LEU A 185 -13.36 -10.93 4.33
CA LEU A 185 -13.34 -10.28 3.01
C LEU A 185 -14.04 -11.14 1.95
N THR A 186 -14.82 -10.52 1.10
CA THR A 186 -15.48 -11.19 -0.02
C THR A 186 -14.88 -10.76 -1.36
N SER A 187 -15.12 -11.56 -2.40
CA SER A 187 -14.68 -11.22 -3.75
C SER A 187 -15.38 -9.98 -4.29
N GLU A 188 -16.61 -9.74 -3.84
CA GLU A 188 -17.41 -8.56 -4.16
C GLU A 188 -16.79 -7.29 -3.57
N ALA A 189 -16.47 -7.33 -2.27
CA ALA A 189 -15.80 -6.20 -1.58
C ALA A 189 -14.46 -5.86 -2.23
N LEU A 190 -13.68 -6.86 -2.63
CA LEU A 190 -12.42 -6.63 -3.34
C LEU A 190 -12.66 -6.00 -4.73
N LEU A 191 -13.68 -6.44 -5.46
CA LEU A 191 -14.00 -5.88 -6.77
C LEU A 191 -14.47 -4.43 -6.65
N GLU A 192 -15.30 -4.11 -5.65
CA GLU A 192 -15.74 -2.75 -5.35
C GLU A 192 -14.54 -1.83 -5.09
N VAL A 193 -13.66 -2.24 -4.16
CA VAL A 193 -12.46 -1.47 -3.81
C VAL A 193 -11.51 -1.33 -5.00
N ALA A 194 -11.35 -2.37 -5.82
CA ALA A 194 -10.53 -2.30 -7.02
C ALA A 194 -11.08 -1.28 -8.04
N ASN A 195 -12.40 -1.22 -8.23
CA ASN A 195 -13.02 -0.24 -9.12
C ASN A 195 -12.89 1.19 -8.59
N GLU A 196 -12.96 1.37 -7.29
CA GLU A 196 -12.83 2.67 -6.64
C GLU A 196 -11.38 3.20 -6.70
N MET A 197 -10.40 2.31 -6.48
CA MET A 197 -9.00 2.71 -6.27
C MET A 197 -8.12 2.62 -7.51
N PHE A 198 -8.46 1.76 -8.47
CA PHE A 198 -7.62 1.47 -9.63
C PHE A 198 -8.24 1.98 -10.95
N ALA A 199 -9.25 2.83 -10.87
CA ALA A 199 -9.78 3.51 -12.05
C ALA A 199 -8.67 4.37 -12.68
N GLU A 200 -8.53 4.29 -14.01
CA GLU A 200 -7.42 4.91 -14.72
C GLU A 200 -7.42 6.44 -14.58
N ASP A 201 -8.62 7.02 -14.54
CA ASP A 201 -8.88 8.45 -14.33
C ASP A 201 -8.69 8.90 -12.86
N TYR A 202 -8.44 7.96 -11.95
CA TYR A 202 -8.14 8.23 -10.54
C TYR A 202 -6.64 8.09 -10.20
N LEU A 203 -5.81 7.68 -11.15
CA LEU A 203 -4.39 7.41 -10.93
C LEU A 203 -3.52 8.57 -11.42
N SER A 204 -2.64 9.04 -10.54
CA SER A 204 -1.53 9.92 -10.92
C SER A 204 -0.35 9.11 -11.42
N THR A 205 0.45 9.70 -12.30
CA THR A 205 1.67 9.07 -12.82
C THR A 205 2.83 10.07 -12.76
N LEU A 206 3.96 9.63 -12.21
CA LEU A 206 5.22 10.34 -12.22
C LEU A 206 6.27 9.49 -12.93
N ILE A 207 6.91 10.05 -13.93
CA ILE A 207 7.96 9.39 -14.73
C ILE A 207 9.23 10.23 -14.66
N TYR A 208 10.32 9.61 -14.24
CA TYR A 208 11.68 10.13 -14.40
C TYR A 208 12.34 9.38 -15.56
N ARG A 209 12.83 10.12 -16.58
CA ARG A 209 13.55 9.56 -17.73
C ARG A 209 14.50 10.57 -18.37
#